data_04ccbd31d747f46ca35c7823de6b52b4
#
_entry.id   04ccbd31d747f46ca35c7823de6b52b4
#
_cell.length_a   1.000
_cell.length_b   1.000
_cell.length_c   1.000
_cell.angle_alpha   90.00
_cell.angle_beta   90.00
_cell.angle_gamma   90.00
#
_symmetry.space_group_name_H-M   'P 1'
#
loop_
_entity.id
_entity.type
_entity.pdbx_description
1 polymer ?
#
loop_
_entity_poly.entity_id
_entity_poly.type
_entity_poly.pdbx_seq_one_letter_code
_entity_poly.pdbx_strand_id
1 'polypeptide(L)'
;LAFLYFAALIVFEAAQQHYYLTTFELAGYGEITLLELMRLHALRWVIWSVMAIPFGWYVYKHPARHLSAEVLIKYGVGLFLTLITTLFAISLSVLVNSREQIDSFWEVFSFFVYQKAALFVNAYLGLIILVNLFRHLRLLDSKLIELADLKDDSSRSMTN
;
A
#
# COMPACT_ATOMS: atom_id res chain seq x y z
N LEU A 1 13.28 -1.09 5.28
CA LEU A 1 12.18 -0.97 6.23
C LEU A 1 10.83 -1.33 5.59
N ALA A 2 10.46 -0.75 4.44
CA ALA A 2 9.21 -1.07 3.74
C ALA A 2 9.08 -2.56 3.39
N PHE A 3 10.15 -3.19 2.90
CA PHE A 3 10.16 -4.62 2.59
C PHE A 3 9.86 -5.49 3.82
N LEU A 4 10.48 -5.18 4.97
CA LEU A 4 10.22 -5.89 6.22
C LEU A 4 8.78 -5.73 6.70
N TYR A 5 8.20 -4.54 6.52
CA TYR A 5 6.80 -4.29 6.84
C TYR A 5 5.86 -5.14 5.98
N PHE A 6 6.05 -5.18 4.67
CA PHE A 6 5.24 -6.02 3.78
C PHE A 6 5.43 -7.51 4.05
N ALA A 7 6.67 -7.96 4.31
CA ALA A 7 6.94 -9.35 4.67
C ALA A 7 6.20 -9.73 5.97
N ALA A 8 6.21 -8.87 6.98
CA ALA A 8 5.47 -9.09 8.22
C ALA A 8 3.95 -9.16 8.01
N LEU A 9 3.38 -8.30 7.15
CA LEU A 9 1.96 -8.34 6.81
C LEU A 9 1.59 -9.65 6.09
N ILE A 10 2.40 -10.11 5.15
CA ILE A 10 2.18 -11.37 4.43
C ILE A 10 2.18 -12.55 5.42
N VAL A 11 3.16 -12.61 6.31
CA VAL A 11 3.25 -13.67 7.33
C VAL A 11 2.06 -13.63 8.27
N PHE A 12 1.69 -12.43 8.74
CA PHE A 12 0.57 -12.24 9.66
C PHE A 12 -0.76 -12.66 9.02
N GLU A 13 -1.06 -12.20 7.80
CA GLU A 13 -2.29 -12.59 7.09
C GLU A 13 -2.35 -14.09 6.81
N ALA A 14 -1.23 -14.69 6.38
CA ALA A 14 -1.16 -16.12 6.12
C ALA A 14 -1.35 -16.93 7.41
N ALA A 15 -0.71 -16.53 8.50
CA ALA A 15 -0.86 -17.19 9.81
C ALA A 15 -2.28 -17.07 10.34
N GLN A 16 -2.90 -15.89 10.23
CA GLN A 16 -4.29 -15.66 10.62
C GLN A 16 -5.23 -16.57 9.82
N GLN A 17 -5.07 -16.63 8.50
CA GLN A 17 -5.89 -17.45 7.64
C GLN A 17 -5.67 -18.95 7.93
N HIS A 18 -4.43 -19.38 8.10
CA HIS A 18 -4.11 -20.77 8.45
C HIS A 18 -4.74 -21.18 9.79
N TYR A 19 -4.64 -20.30 10.81
CA TYR A 19 -5.29 -20.52 12.10
C TYR A 19 -6.82 -20.69 11.95
N TYR A 20 -7.47 -19.84 11.15
CA TYR A 20 -8.90 -19.95 10.89
C TYR A 20 -9.27 -21.28 10.22
N LEU A 21 -8.54 -21.66 9.18
CA LEU A 21 -8.82 -22.89 8.43
C LEU A 21 -8.65 -24.15 9.29
N THR A 22 -7.62 -24.17 10.14
CA THR A 22 -7.34 -25.31 11.02
C THR A 22 -8.23 -25.38 12.24
N THR A 23 -8.60 -24.22 12.84
CA THR A 23 -9.38 -24.17 14.07
C THR A 23 -10.87 -24.45 13.83
N PHE A 24 -11.40 -24.02 12.70
CA PHE A 24 -12.82 -24.19 12.38
C PHE A 24 -13.10 -25.37 11.45
N GLU A 25 -12.10 -26.23 11.20
CA GLU A 25 -12.22 -27.46 10.38
C GLU A 25 -13.02 -27.24 9.09
N LEU A 26 -12.77 -26.12 8.41
CA LEU A 26 -13.47 -25.79 7.16
C LEU A 26 -13.15 -26.87 6.12
N ALA A 27 -14.16 -27.69 5.83
CA ALA A 27 -14.04 -28.84 4.95
C ALA A 27 -13.38 -28.47 3.61
N GLY A 28 -12.35 -29.23 3.24
CA GLY A 28 -11.61 -29.06 1.99
C GLY A 28 -10.36 -28.16 2.07
N TYR A 29 -10.15 -27.40 3.15
CA TYR A 29 -8.98 -26.51 3.29
C TYR A 29 -7.90 -27.03 4.25
N GLY A 30 -8.12 -28.20 4.89
CA GLY A 30 -7.19 -28.76 5.88
C GLY A 30 -5.81 -29.16 5.35
N GLU A 31 -5.64 -29.24 4.03
CA GLU A 31 -4.38 -29.59 3.38
C GLU A 31 -3.54 -28.37 2.92
N ILE A 32 -4.10 -27.15 3.04
CA ILE A 32 -3.38 -25.94 2.60
C ILE A 32 -2.29 -25.59 3.60
N THR A 33 -1.06 -25.65 3.15
CA THR A 33 0.11 -25.34 3.97
C THR A 33 0.24 -23.83 4.21
N LEU A 34 0.85 -23.45 5.35
CA LEU A 34 1.15 -22.05 5.64
C LEU A 34 1.96 -21.39 4.49
N LEU A 35 2.87 -22.16 3.87
CA LEU A 35 3.70 -21.65 2.76
C LEU A 35 2.87 -21.30 1.53
N GLU A 36 1.86 -22.09 1.19
CA GLU A 36 0.95 -21.80 0.08
C GLU A 36 0.12 -20.53 0.36
N LEU A 37 -0.36 -20.38 1.58
CA LEU A 37 -1.05 -19.15 2.00
C LEU A 37 -0.14 -17.93 1.91
N MET A 38 1.10 -18.03 2.38
CA MET A 38 2.08 -16.95 2.24
C MET A 38 2.31 -16.58 0.77
N ARG A 39 2.41 -17.55 -0.12
CA ARG A 39 2.55 -17.30 -1.57
C ARG A 39 1.35 -16.57 -2.16
N LEU A 40 0.13 -16.96 -1.79
CA LEU A 40 -1.11 -16.30 -2.24
C LEU A 40 -1.18 -14.86 -1.72
N HIS A 41 -0.86 -14.64 -0.45
CA HIS A 41 -0.84 -13.29 0.11
C HIS A 41 0.27 -12.42 -0.51
N ALA A 42 1.46 -13.00 -0.75
CA ALA A 42 2.55 -12.29 -1.43
C ALA A 42 2.12 -11.80 -2.81
N LEU A 43 1.43 -12.63 -3.61
CA LEU A 43 0.92 -12.23 -4.93
C LEU A 43 -0.05 -11.04 -4.83
N ARG A 44 -0.96 -11.04 -3.86
CA ARG A 44 -1.91 -9.94 -3.63
C ARG A 44 -1.18 -8.64 -3.26
N TRP A 45 -0.17 -8.72 -2.41
CA TRP A 45 0.63 -7.56 -2.03
C TRP A 45 1.52 -7.04 -3.16
N VAL A 46 1.99 -7.92 -4.06
CA VAL A 46 2.68 -7.51 -5.29
C VAL A 46 1.72 -6.71 -6.19
N ILE A 47 0.50 -7.21 -6.42
CA ILE A 47 -0.52 -6.48 -7.20
C ILE A 47 -0.81 -5.11 -6.56
N TRP A 48 -1.01 -5.07 -5.24
CA TRP A 48 -1.22 -3.83 -4.52
C TRP A 48 -0.05 -2.86 -4.70
N SER A 49 1.19 -3.35 -4.59
CA SER A 49 2.39 -2.52 -4.72
C SER A 49 2.51 -1.91 -6.12
N VAL A 50 2.24 -2.69 -7.16
CA VAL A 50 2.24 -2.20 -8.55
C VAL A 50 1.19 -1.10 -8.74
N MET A 51 -0.02 -1.26 -8.20
CA MET A 51 -1.07 -0.25 -8.26
C MET A 51 -0.79 0.97 -7.37
N ALA A 52 -0.03 0.78 -6.29
CA ALA A 52 0.36 1.87 -5.38
C ALA A 52 1.42 2.81 -5.98
N ILE A 53 2.25 2.36 -6.93
CA ILE A 53 3.29 3.17 -7.56
C ILE A 53 2.71 4.42 -8.24
N PRO A 54 1.77 4.33 -9.20
CA PRO A 54 1.21 5.49 -9.86
C PRO A 54 0.47 6.42 -8.88
N PHE A 55 -0.20 5.84 -7.88
CA PHE A 55 -0.87 6.63 -6.85
C PHE A 55 0.13 7.37 -5.95
N GLY A 56 1.19 6.70 -5.48
CA GLY A 56 2.27 7.33 -4.72
C GLY A 56 2.98 8.44 -5.50
N TRP A 57 3.20 8.22 -6.80
CA TRP A 57 3.74 9.23 -7.71
C TRP A 57 2.81 10.46 -7.84
N TYR A 58 1.50 10.22 -7.97
CA TYR A 58 0.50 11.29 -8.00
C TYR A 58 0.54 12.11 -6.70
N VAL A 59 0.54 11.46 -5.54
CA VAL A 59 0.63 12.12 -4.21
C VAL A 59 1.94 12.92 -4.09
N TYR A 60 3.06 12.38 -4.56
CA TYR A 60 4.36 13.05 -4.53
C TYR A 60 4.37 14.34 -5.36
N LYS A 61 3.75 14.32 -6.55
CA LYS A 61 3.65 15.49 -7.44
C LYS A 61 2.66 16.55 -6.94
N HIS A 62 1.60 16.14 -6.28
CA HIS A 62 0.52 17.01 -5.82
C HIS A 62 0.43 17.02 -4.28
N PRO A 63 1.42 17.62 -3.59
CA PRO A 63 1.42 17.59 -2.13
C PRO A 63 0.28 18.40 -1.54
N ALA A 64 -0.30 17.88 -0.49
CA ALA A 64 -1.23 18.61 0.35
C ALA A 64 -0.46 19.65 1.18
N ARG A 65 -0.35 20.87 0.67
CA ARG A 65 0.22 21.99 1.44
C ARG A 65 -0.74 22.48 2.53
N HIS A 66 -2.03 22.41 2.25
CA HIS A 66 -3.12 22.72 3.16
C HIS A 66 -4.24 21.70 2.97
N LEU A 67 -4.92 21.33 4.04
CA LEU A 67 -6.12 20.50 4.01
C LEU A 67 -7.28 21.31 3.44
N SER A 68 -7.30 21.54 2.13
CA SER A 68 -8.43 22.12 1.44
C SER A 68 -9.40 21.02 0.98
N ALA A 69 -10.69 21.36 0.83
CA ALA A 69 -11.69 20.45 0.31
C ALA A 69 -11.30 19.90 -1.08
N GLU A 70 -10.66 20.72 -1.92
CA GLU A 70 -10.18 20.33 -3.24
C GLU A 70 -9.11 19.24 -3.16
N VAL A 71 -8.14 19.35 -2.24
CA VAL A 71 -7.08 18.36 -2.02
C VAL A 71 -7.69 17.06 -1.49
N LEU A 72 -8.61 17.13 -0.55
CA LEU A 72 -9.30 15.95 -0.02
C LEU A 72 -10.08 15.21 -1.11
N ILE A 73 -10.79 15.95 -1.98
CA ILE A 73 -11.53 15.36 -3.10
C ILE A 73 -10.55 14.69 -4.08
N LYS A 74 -9.48 15.37 -4.48
CA LYS A 74 -8.47 14.81 -5.41
C LYS A 74 -7.83 13.55 -4.88
N TYR A 75 -7.43 13.54 -3.60
CA TYR A 75 -6.87 12.35 -2.97
C TYR A 75 -7.91 11.25 -2.77
N GLY A 76 -9.13 11.61 -2.39
CA GLY A 76 -10.24 10.68 -2.24
C GLY A 76 -10.59 9.98 -3.55
N VAL A 77 -10.70 10.73 -4.64
CA VAL A 77 -10.95 10.14 -5.98
C VAL A 77 -9.79 9.26 -6.41
N GLY A 78 -8.54 9.71 -6.25
CA GLY A 78 -7.36 8.91 -6.58
C GLY A 78 -7.29 7.61 -5.77
N LEU A 79 -7.54 7.69 -4.47
CA LEU A 79 -7.61 6.53 -3.57
C LEU A 79 -8.73 5.56 -3.99
N PHE A 80 -9.92 6.09 -4.25
CA PHE A 80 -11.07 5.28 -4.66
C PHE A 80 -10.80 4.53 -5.97
N LEU A 81 -10.28 5.20 -7.00
CA LEU A 81 -9.93 4.58 -8.27
C LEU A 81 -8.86 3.51 -8.11
N THR A 82 -7.81 3.81 -7.33
CA THR A 82 -6.72 2.86 -7.08
C THR A 82 -7.23 1.66 -6.28
N LEU A 83 -8.09 1.86 -5.29
CA LEU A 83 -8.70 0.79 -4.51
C LEU A 83 -9.53 -0.14 -5.40
N ILE A 84 -10.44 0.42 -6.22
CA ILE A 84 -11.28 -0.38 -7.11
C ILE A 84 -10.43 -1.16 -8.12
N THR A 85 -9.44 -0.53 -8.74
CA THR A 85 -8.56 -1.22 -9.70
C THR A 85 -7.74 -2.32 -9.04
N THR A 86 -7.29 -2.12 -7.81
CA THR A 86 -6.57 -3.13 -7.02
C THR A 86 -7.48 -4.33 -6.70
N LEU A 87 -8.68 -4.07 -6.19
CA LEU A 87 -9.64 -5.12 -5.86
C LEU A 87 -10.06 -5.90 -7.11
N PHE A 88 -10.27 -5.21 -8.22
CA PHE A 88 -10.57 -5.84 -9.51
C PHE A 88 -9.43 -6.74 -9.99
N ALA A 89 -8.19 -6.24 -9.96
CA ALA A 89 -7.01 -7.01 -10.38
C ALA A 89 -6.77 -8.24 -9.51
N ILE A 90 -6.97 -8.13 -8.18
CA ILE A 90 -6.86 -9.26 -7.25
C ILE A 90 -7.97 -10.29 -7.54
N SER A 91 -9.21 -9.85 -7.72
CA SER A 91 -10.33 -10.74 -8.02
C SER A 91 -10.12 -11.49 -9.32
N LEU A 92 -9.64 -10.80 -10.36
CA LEU A 92 -9.30 -11.42 -11.64
C LEU A 92 -8.15 -12.43 -11.48
N SER A 93 -7.12 -12.09 -10.67
CA SER A 93 -6.01 -13.00 -10.44
C SER A 93 -6.45 -14.28 -9.72
N VAL A 94 -7.39 -14.19 -8.78
CA VAL A 94 -7.97 -15.36 -8.10
C VAL A 94 -8.78 -16.19 -9.08
N LEU A 95 -9.63 -15.58 -9.88
CA LEU A 95 -10.44 -16.28 -10.87
C LEU A 95 -9.58 -17.07 -11.88
N VAL A 96 -8.49 -16.47 -12.35
CA VAL A 96 -7.57 -17.12 -13.32
C VAL A 96 -6.77 -18.23 -12.69
N ASN A 97 -6.40 -18.10 -11.40
CA ASN A 97 -5.55 -19.08 -10.69
C ASN A 97 -6.35 -20.12 -9.89
N SER A 98 -7.67 -19.93 -9.71
CA SER A 98 -8.49 -20.92 -9.03
C SER A 98 -8.69 -22.15 -9.92
N ARG A 99 -8.40 -23.32 -9.37
CA ARG A 99 -8.70 -24.61 -9.99
C ARG A 99 -10.16 -25.03 -9.77
N GLU A 100 -10.82 -24.35 -8.84
CA GLU A 100 -12.23 -24.56 -8.52
C GLU A 100 -13.11 -23.78 -9.50
N GLN A 101 -14.25 -24.32 -9.84
CA GLN A 101 -15.30 -23.61 -10.59
C GLN A 101 -15.85 -22.49 -9.72
N ILE A 102 -15.24 -21.32 -9.81
CA ILE A 102 -15.81 -20.10 -9.25
C ILE A 102 -16.81 -19.58 -10.29
N ASP A 103 -18.08 -19.73 -10.00
CA ASP A 103 -19.15 -19.45 -10.96
C ASP A 103 -19.34 -17.97 -11.27
N SER A 104 -18.85 -17.07 -10.40
CA SER A 104 -19.08 -15.64 -10.59
C SER A 104 -17.90 -14.77 -10.14
N PHE A 105 -17.40 -13.96 -11.09
CA PHE A 105 -16.44 -12.88 -10.77
C PHE A 105 -16.96 -11.94 -9.68
N TRP A 106 -18.25 -11.62 -9.71
CA TRP A 106 -18.85 -10.68 -8.77
C TRP A 106 -18.88 -11.19 -7.33
N GLU A 107 -18.96 -12.49 -7.12
CA GLU A 107 -18.86 -13.09 -5.79
C GLU A 107 -17.47 -12.92 -5.21
N VAL A 108 -16.43 -13.23 -6.01
CA VAL A 108 -15.03 -13.02 -5.62
C VAL A 108 -14.75 -11.55 -5.35
N PHE A 109 -15.20 -10.66 -6.22
CA PHE A 109 -15.01 -9.22 -6.06
C PHE A 109 -15.70 -8.71 -4.79
N SER A 110 -16.96 -9.08 -4.56
CA SER A 110 -17.70 -8.71 -3.34
C SER A 110 -17.01 -9.22 -2.08
N PHE A 111 -16.53 -10.46 -2.10
CA PHE A 111 -15.76 -11.03 -0.99
C PHE A 111 -14.54 -10.16 -0.65
N PHE A 112 -13.74 -9.75 -1.65
CA PHE A 112 -12.59 -8.89 -1.41
C PHE A 112 -12.97 -7.48 -0.96
N VAL A 113 -14.07 -6.91 -1.47
CA VAL A 113 -14.60 -5.63 -1.01
C VAL A 113 -14.89 -5.70 0.49
N TYR A 114 -15.62 -6.72 0.95
CA TYR A 114 -15.97 -6.83 2.36
C TYR A 114 -14.80 -7.20 3.26
N GLN A 115 -13.90 -8.08 2.81
CA GLN A 115 -12.79 -8.54 3.66
C GLN A 115 -11.54 -7.67 3.64
N LYS A 116 -11.21 -7.08 2.50
CA LYS A 116 -9.89 -6.46 2.29
C LYS A 116 -9.92 -4.96 1.99
N ALA A 117 -11.09 -4.38 1.66
CA ALA A 117 -11.15 -2.97 1.33
C ALA A 117 -10.63 -2.08 2.47
N ALA A 118 -11.04 -2.34 3.71
CA ALA A 118 -10.59 -1.57 4.87
C ALA A 118 -9.05 -1.66 5.06
N LEU A 119 -8.46 -2.85 4.88
CA LEU A 119 -7.02 -3.05 4.97
C LEU A 119 -6.28 -2.24 3.89
N PHE A 120 -6.76 -2.31 2.65
CA PHE A 120 -6.15 -1.58 1.54
C PHE A 120 -6.33 -0.07 1.65
N VAL A 121 -7.49 0.41 2.14
CA VAL A 121 -7.68 1.83 2.46
C VAL A 121 -6.64 2.30 3.46
N ASN A 122 -6.43 1.56 4.56
CA ASN A 122 -5.42 1.90 5.55
C ASN A 122 -4.00 1.87 4.98
N ALA A 123 -3.68 0.91 4.11
CA ALA A 123 -2.38 0.83 3.45
C ALA A 123 -2.14 2.02 2.50
N TYR A 124 -3.16 2.45 1.74
CA TYR A 124 -3.06 3.65 0.89
C TYR A 124 -2.98 4.94 1.69
N LEU A 125 -3.71 5.07 2.80
CA LEU A 125 -3.57 6.21 3.71
C LEU A 125 -2.16 6.27 4.31
N GLY A 126 -1.61 5.13 4.73
CA GLY A 126 -0.22 5.01 5.17
C GLY A 126 0.77 5.45 4.08
N LEU A 127 0.54 5.06 2.82
CA LEU A 127 1.35 5.50 1.69
C LEU A 127 1.30 7.02 1.49
N ILE A 128 0.13 7.65 1.58
CA ILE A 128 -0.01 9.10 1.52
C ILE A 128 0.84 9.78 2.59
N ILE A 129 0.75 9.29 3.84
CA ILE A 129 1.51 9.84 4.97
C ILE A 129 3.02 9.68 4.70
N LEU A 130 3.47 8.49 4.31
CA LEU A 130 4.88 8.20 4.05
C LEU A 130 5.46 9.07 2.93
N VAL A 131 4.73 9.22 1.83
CA VAL A 131 5.18 10.04 0.68
C VAL A 131 5.31 11.51 1.08
N ASN A 132 4.34 12.06 1.81
CA ASN A 132 4.38 13.45 2.27
C ASN A 132 5.49 13.66 3.31
N LEU A 133 5.70 12.71 4.25
CA LEU A 133 6.79 12.75 5.22
C LEU A 133 8.15 12.73 4.53
N PHE A 134 8.36 11.79 3.61
CA PHE A 134 9.63 11.68 2.86
C PHE A 134 9.95 12.97 2.09
N ARG A 135 8.94 13.55 1.47
CA ARG A 135 9.10 14.83 0.78
C ARG A 135 9.45 15.95 1.74
N HIS A 136 8.80 16.01 2.91
CA HIS A 136 9.08 17.02 3.92
C HIS A 136 10.51 16.93 4.44
N LEU A 137 10.99 15.71 4.71
CA LEU A 137 12.37 15.47 5.11
C LEU A 137 13.37 15.93 4.04
N ARG A 138 13.12 15.64 2.75
CA ARG A 138 13.99 16.14 1.65
C ARG A 138 14.04 17.65 1.56
N LEU A 139 12.90 18.32 1.79
CA LEU A 139 12.87 19.80 1.81
C LEU A 139 13.65 20.38 3.02
N LEU A 140 13.61 19.71 4.16
CA LEU A 140 14.42 20.11 5.32
C LEU A 140 15.92 19.94 5.05
N ASP A 141 16.33 18.81 4.49
CA ASP A 141 17.74 18.57 4.13
C ASP A 141 18.26 19.62 3.15
N SER A 142 17.48 19.96 2.10
CA SER A 142 17.90 20.98 1.13
C SER A 142 18.04 22.37 1.77
N LYS A 143 17.17 22.73 2.70
CA LYS A 143 17.27 24.01 3.46
C LYS A 143 18.46 24.03 4.41
N LEU A 144 18.78 22.90 5.04
CA LEU A 144 19.95 22.81 5.92
C LEU A 144 21.26 22.99 5.13
N ILE A 145 21.36 22.41 3.94
CA ILE A 145 22.51 22.58 3.04
C ILE A 145 22.63 24.05 2.64
N GLU A 146 21.54 24.68 2.18
CA GLU A 146 21.53 26.10 1.80
C GLU A 146 21.97 27.02 2.95
N LEU A 147 21.50 26.77 4.17
CA LEU A 147 21.91 27.53 5.37
C LEU A 147 23.39 27.30 5.71
N ALA A 148 23.93 26.11 5.52
CA ALA A 148 25.35 25.83 5.74
C ALA A 148 26.22 26.59 4.75
N ASP A 149 25.85 26.62 3.48
CA ASP A 149 26.55 27.34 2.42
C ASP A 149 26.55 28.86 2.68
N LEU A 150 25.40 29.43 3.06
CA LEU A 150 25.29 30.86 3.43
C LEU A 150 26.16 31.24 4.64
N LYS A 151 26.25 30.33 5.61
CA LYS A 151 27.10 30.56 6.77
C LYS A 151 28.59 30.54 6.42
N ASP A 152 28.99 29.65 5.51
CA ASP A 152 30.38 29.56 5.05
C ASP A 152 30.82 30.79 4.23
N ASP A 153 29.92 31.28 3.35
CA ASP A 153 30.15 32.52 2.59
C ASP A 153 30.22 33.75 3.51
N SER A 154 29.37 33.85 4.52
CA SER A 154 29.40 34.92 5.52
C SER A 154 30.70 34.92 6.31
N SER A 155 31.20 33.75 6.71
CA SER A 155 32.45 33.64 7.45
C SER A 155 33.67 34.03 6.58
N ARG A 156 33.67 33.71 5.29
CA ARG A 156 34.75 34.13 4.34
C ARG A 156 34.75 35.62 4.07
N SER A 157 33.56 36.25 4.04
CA SER A 157 33.46 37.70 3.79
C SER A 157 33.92 38.55 4.98
N MET A 158 33.92 38.01 6.22
CA MET A 158 34.39 38.68 7.43
C MET A 158 35.92 38.55 7.65
N THR A 159 36.57 37.65 6.93
CA THR A 159 38.04 37.41 7.05
C THR A 159 38.88 38.11 5.97
N ASN A 160 38.25 38.78 4.99
CA ASN A 160 38.86 39.63 4.01
C ASN A 160 38.62 41.10 4.30
#